data_645b92a0e25d97e572e0a87cf972d792
#
_entry.id   645b92a0e25d97e572e0a87cf972d792
#
_cell.length_a   1.000
_cell.length_b   1.000
_cell.length_c   1.000
_cell.angle_alpha   90.00
_cell.angle_beta   90.00
_cell.angle_gamma   90.00
#
_symmetry.space_group_name_H-M   'P 1'
#
loop_
_entity.id
_entity.type
_entity.pdbx_description
1 polymer ?
#
loop_
_entity_poly.entity_id
_entity_poly.type
_entity_poly.pdbx_seq_one_letter_code
_entity_poly.pdbx_strand_id
1 'polypeptide(L)'
;MNARDYFDWVRDASRDAESIRQQLMALESRAKALGGGGFEPRTRSTPDPRRMEGRIVAYMQREGELKTRQEADYAIIGRACRLLYGEDEDGRGGVSAGCGTLHADVLWWRYLDDSPWKQVASVLGSSVTTCRAAHDAALRWIDESGTLFDAAEMYASYIKSR
;
A
#
# COMPACT_ATOMS: atom_id res chain seq x y z
N MET A 1 11.26 -15.50 7.17
CA MET A 1 10.42 -14.37 7.63
C MET A 1 9.19 -14.96 8.29
N ASN A 2 8.81 -14.53 9.48
CA ASN A 2 7.57 -14.98 10.13
C ASN A 2 6.37 -14.15 9.65
N ALA A 3 5.15 -14.61 9.96
CA ALA A 3 3.92 -13.95 9.52
C ALA A 3 3.77 -12.52 10.05
N ARG A 4 4.21 -12.26 11.28
CA ARG A 4 4.15 -10.91 11.87
C ARG A 4 5.05 -9.94 11.12
N ASP A 5 6.30 -10.31 10.87
CA ASP A 5 7.25 -9.47 10.13
C ASP A 5 6.77 -9.20 8.71
N TYR A 6 6.18 -10.22 8.07
CA TYR A 6 5.58 -10.08 6.75
C TYR A 6 4.44 -9.05 6.74
N PHE A 7 3.50 -9.14 7.68
CA PHE A 7 2.38 -8.20 7.73
C PHE A 7 2.79 -6.81 8.22
N ASP A 8 3.81 -6.68 9.06
CA ASP A 8 4.39 -5.36 9.37
C ASP A 8 4.97 -4.71 8.10
N TRP A 9 5.65 -5.48 7.24
CA TRP A 9 6.09 -5.01 5.94
C TRP A 9 4.92 -4.63 5.00
N VAL A 10 3.85 -5.43 4.96
CA VAL A 10 2.62 -5.11 4.20
C VAL A 10 2.03 -3.78 4.66
N ARG A 11 1.97 -3.53 5.97
CA ARG A 11 1.48 -2.26 6.53
C ARG A 11 2.35 -1.09 6.09
N ASP A 12 3.67 -1.23 6.12
CA ASP A 12 4.58 -0.19 5.67
C ASP A 12 4.44 0.09 4.17
N ALA A 13 4.27 -0.95 3.34
CA ALA A 13 3.97 -0.81 1.92
C ALA A 13 2.62 -0.10 1.67
N SER A 14 1.59 -0.40 2.47
CA SER A 14 0.28 0.27 2.37
C SER A 14 0.37 1.77 2.71
N ARG A 15 1.10 2.12 3.76
CA ARG A 15 1.36 3.53 4.13
C ARG A 15 2.12 4.28 3.05
N ASP A 16 3.13 3.65 2.48
CA ASP A 16 3.93 4.23 1.42
C ASP A 16 3.12 4.43 0.14
N ALA A 17 2.34 3.43 -0.28
CA ALA A 17 1.46 3.54 -1.45
C ALA A 17 0.47 4.71 -1.30
N GLU A 18 -0.12 4.91 -0.12
CA GLU A 18 -1.01 6.05 0.15
C GLU A 18 -0.24 7.38 0.13
N SER A 19 0.95 7.45 0.73
CA SER A 19 1.81 8.64 0.68
C SER A 19 2.20 8.99 -0.77
N ILE A 20 2.56 7.99 -1.58
CA ILE A 20 2.89 8.17 -2.99
C ILE A 20 1.68 8.66 -3.77
N ARG A 21 0.49 8.09 -3.53
CA ARG A 21 -0.76 8.53 -4.14
C ARG A 21 -1.01 10.02 -3.89
N GLN A 22 -0.82 10.49 -2.67
CA GLN A 22 -0.95 11.90 -2.31
C GLN A 22 0.08 12.78 -3.02
N GLN A 23 1.34 12.31 -3.13
CA GLN A 23 2.39 13.03 -3.86
C GLN A 23 2.07 13.14 -5.36
N LEU A 24 1.57 12.07 -5.99
CA LEU A 24 1.17 12.07 -7.40
C LEU A 24 0.02 13.06 -7.65
N MET A 25 -0.99 13.09 -6.79
CA MET A 25 -2.08 14.06 -6.88
C MET A 25 -1.58 15.51 -6.75
N ALA A 26 -0.62 15.76 -5.85
CA ALA A 26 -0.02 17.09 -5.69
C ALA A 26 0.82 17.50 -6.92
N LEU A 27 1.56 16.56 -7.53
CA LEU A 27 2.30 16.80 -8.77
C LEU A 27 1.37 17.11 -9.93
N GLU A 28 0.30 16.33 -10.09
CA GLU A 28 -0.72 16.55 -11.14
C GLU A 28 -1.37 17.92 -11.02
N SER A 29 -1.77 18.33 -9.81
CA SER A 29 -2.33 19.65 -9.54
C SER A 29 -1.37 20.78 -9.93
N ARG A 30 -0.08 20.62 -9.61
CA ARG A 30 0.96 21.61 -9.97
C ARG A 30 1.19 21.64 -11.48
N ALA A 31 1.23 20.49 -12.15
CA ALA A 31 1.38 20.40 -13.60
C ALA A 31 0.21 21.09 -14.33
N LYS A 32 -1.03 20.87 -13.86
CA LYS A 32 -2.23 21.54 -14.38
C LYS A 32 -2.17 23.06 -14.19
N ALA A 33 -1.70 23.53 -13.05
CA ALA A 33 -1.53 24.96 -12.77
C ALA A 33 -0.48 25.61 -13.68
N LEU A 34 0.54 24.86 -14.14
CA LEU A 34 1.53 25.34 -15.09
C LEU A 34 1.05 25.35 -16.55
N GLY A 35 0.14 24.43 -16.92
CA GLY A 35 -0.40 24.27 -18.28
C GLY A 35 -1.72 24.99 -18.54
N GLY A 36 -2.45 25.34 -17.50
CA GLY A 36 -3.75 26.04 -17.59
C GLY A 36 -3.57 27.55 -17.58
N GLY A 37 -3.83 28.19 -18.71
CA GLY A 37 -3.77 29.64 -18.90
C GLY A 37 -4.70 30.43 -17.96
N GLY A 38 -4.25 30.67 -16.76
CA GLY A 38 -4.87 31.49 -15.73
C GLY A 38 -3.86 32.41 -15.05
N PHE A 39 -2.72 32.60 -15.66
CA PHE A 39 -1.69 33.48 -15.14
C PHE A 39 -1.87 34.89 -15.74
N GLU A 40 -2.60 35.75 -15.04
CA GLU A 40 -2.40 37.18 -15.26
C GLU A 40 -0.92 37.47 -14.94
N PRO A 41 -0.16 38.03 -15.90
CA PRO A 41 1.25 38.31 -15.69
C PRO A 41 1.40 39.51 -14.75
N ARG A 42 1.57 39.22 -13.45
CA ARG A 42 1.82 40.25 -12.43
C ARG A 42 3.28 40.76 -12.38
N THR A 43 4.17 40.30 -13.24
CA THR A 43 5.54 40.82 -13.30
C THR A 43 6.12 40.70 -14.71
N ARG A 44 6.81 41.79 -15.13
CA ARG A 44 7.45 42.00 -16.41
C ARG A 44 8.73 41.14 -16.64
N SER A 45 8.69 39.85 -16.41
CA SER A 45 9.80 38.97 -16.88
C SER A 45 9.19 37.93 -17.81
N THR A 46 9.61 37.95 -19.06
CA THR A 46 9.29 36.92 -20.05
C THR A 46 9.70 35.56 -19.48
N PRO A 47 8.78 34.57 -19.35
CA PRO A 47 9.14 33.25 -18.85
C PRO A 47 10.23 32.66 -19.77
N ASP A 48 11.38 32.29 -19.20
CA ASP A 48 12.44 31.59 -19.94
C ASP A 48 11.92 30.22 -20.37
N PRO A 49 11.73 29.93 -21.68
CA PRO A 49 11.18 28.66 -22.17
C PRO A 49 12.02 27.46 -21.70
N ARG A 50 13.35 27.59 -21.65
CA ARG A 50 14.26 26.53 -21.19
C ARG A 50 14.06 26.18 -19.73
N ARG A 51 13.73 27.18 -18.90
CA ARG A 51 13.44 26.97 -17.49
C ARG A 51 12.10 26.24 -17.27
N MET A 52 11.15 26.48 -18.15
CA MET A 52 9.84 25.81 -18.14
C MET A 52 9.97 24.35 -18.60
N GLU A 53 10.69 24.11 -19.69
CA GLU A 53 10.98 22.75 -20.17
C GLU A 53 11.71 21.90 -19.11
N GLY A 54 12.74 22.46 -18.45
CA GLY A 54 13.43 21.78 -17.37
C GLY A 54 12.54 21.39 -16.20
N ARG A 55 11.55 22.22 -15.87
CA ARG A 55 10.56 21.89 -14.82
C ARG A 55 9.62 20.76 -15.24
N ILE A 56 9.14 20.77 -16.47
CA ILE A 56 8.28 19.72 -17.01
C ILE A 56 9.02 18.38 -17.00
N VAL A 57 10.26 18.34 -17.48
CA VAL A 57 11.10 17.13 -17.46
C VAL A 57 11.30 16.62 -16.03
N ALA A 58 11.60 17.51 -15.07
CA ALA A 58 11.75 17.12 -13.67
C ALA A 58 10.45 16.55 -13.05
N TYR A 59 9.28 17.09 -13.42
CA TYR A 59 7.99 16.53 -12.98
C TYR A 59 7.74 15.17 -13.57
N MET A 60 7.99 14.95 -14.86
CA MET A 60 7.81 13.66 -15.52
C MET A 60 8.73 12.58 -14.94
N GLN A 61 9.98 12.93 -14.67
CA GLN A 61 10.93 12.02 -14.02
C GLN A 61 10.45 11.63 -12.62
N ARG A 62 10.05 12.62 -11.82
CA ARG A 62 9.55 12.37 -10.47
C ARG A 62 8.26 11.55 -10.46
N GLU A 63 7.35 11.81 -11.38
CA GLU A 63 6.13 11.02 -11.57
C GLU A 63 6.47 9.56 -11.90
N GLY A 64 7.40 9.33 -12.83
CA GLY A 64 7.85 7.98 -13.20
C GLY A 64 8.45 7.22 -12.02
N GLU A 65 9.33 7.84 -11.24
CA GLU A 65 9.92 7.24 -10.03
C GLU A 65 8.84 6.87 -9.00
N LEU A 66 7.89 7.76 -8.74
CA LEU A 66 6.81 7.51 -7.80
C LEU A 66 5.89 6.37 -8.25
N LYS A 67 5.54 6.31 -9.55
CA LYS A 67 4.72 5.22 -10.10
C LYS A 67 5.42 3.87 -9.96
N THR A 68 6.71 3.78 -10.29
CA THR A 68 7.47 2.53 -10.14
C THR A 68 7.49 2.05 -8.69
N ARG A 69 7.67 2.96 -7.74
CA ARG A 69 7.62 2.62 -6.31
C ARG A 69 6.23 2.14 -5.89
N GLN A 70 5.18 2.84 -6.35
CA GLN A 70 3.80 2.48 -6.05
C GLN A 70 3.42 1.09 -6.60
N GLU A 71 3.89 0.74 -7.80
CA GLU A 71 3.70 -0.59 -8.39
C GLU A 71 4.33 -1.69 -7.53
N ALA A 72 5.54 -1.46 -7.01
CA ALA A 72 6.20 -2.39 -6.10
C ALA A 72 5.40 -2.57 -4.80
N ASP A 73 4.88 -1.49 -4.21
CA ASP A 73 4.05 -1.56 -3.00
C ASP A 73 2.72 -2.30 -3.27
N TYR A 74 2.08 -2.04 -4.41
CA TYR A 74 0.85 -2.75 -4.80
C TYR A 74 1.05 -4.24 -5.07
N ALA A 75 2.21 -4.65 -5.56
CA ALA A 75 2.54 -6.07 -5.72
C ALA A 75 2.56 -6.80 -4.36
N ILE A 76 3.10 -6.16 -3.32
CA ILE A 76 3.13 -6.69 -1.95
C ILE A 76 1.72 -6.76 -1.36
N ILE A 77 0.95 -5.67 -1.49
CA ILE A 77 -0.44 -5.58 -1.02
C ILE A 77 -1.30 -6.65 -1.71
N GLY A 78 -1.19 -6.78 -3.04
CA GLY A 78 -1.92 -7.79 -3.81
C GLY A 78 -1.59 -9.22 -3.38
N ARG A 79 -0.31 -9.51 -3.07
CA ARG A 79 0.07 -10.81 -2.50
C ARG A 79 -0.55 -11.05 -1.12
N ALA A 80 -0.55 -10.03 -0.26
CA ALA A 80 -1.20 -10.14 1.05
C ALA A 80 -2.69 -10.41 0.91
N CYS A 81 -3.39 -9.74 -0.01
CA CYS A 81 -4.80 -10.00 -0.28
C CYS A 81 -5.03 -11.46 -0.74
N ARG A 82 -4.19 -11.99 -1.64
CA ARG A 82 -4.28 -13.40 -2.05
C ARG A 82 -4.00 -14.36 -0.90
N LEU A 83 -3.06 -14.06 -0.02
CA LEU A 83 -2.81 -14.86 1.18
C LEU A 83 -4.02 -14.87 2.12
N LEU A 84 -4.72 -13.75 2.25
CA LEU A 84 -5.89 -13.65 3.12
C LEU A 84 -7.13 -14.33 2.55
N TYR A 85 -7.42 -14.13 1.25
CA TYR A 85 -8.69 -14.50 0.64
C TYR A 85 -8.58 -15.53 -0.49
N GLY A 86 -7.36 -15.90 -0.92
CA GLY A 86 -7.12 -16.78 -2.06
C GLY A 86 -7.02 -16.03 -3.39
N GLU A 87 -6.81 -16.80 -4.46
CA GLU A 87 -6.72 -16.28 -5.83
C GLU A 87 -8.09 -16.24 -6.53
N ASP A 88 -9.08 -16.96 -6.00
CA ASP A 88 -10.41 -17.05 -6.57
C ASP A 88 -11.23 -15.77 -6.32
N GLU A 89 -12.08 -15.40 -7.28
CA GLU A 89 -12.97 -14.24 -7.19
C GLU A 89 -13.95 -14.33 -6.01
N ASP A 90 -14.23 -15.54 -5.51
CA ASP A 90 -15.13 -15.80 -4.38
C ASP A 90 -14.57 -15.35 -3.02
N GLY A 91 -13.28 -15.01 -2.93
CA GLY A 91 -12.63 -14.57 -1.69
C GLY A 91 -12.65 -15.62 -0.56
N ARG A 92 -12.77 -16.90 -0.92
CA ARG A 92 -12.90 -18.02 0.03
C ARG A 92 -11.64 -18.87 0.18
N GLY A 93 -10.51 -18.39 -0.33
CA GLY A 93 -9.22 -19.06 -0.21
C GLY A 93 -8.39 -18.57 0.98
N GLY A 94 -7.15 -19.02 1.05
CA GLY A 94 -6.15 -18.54 2.00
C GLY A 94 -6.56 -18.67 3.46
N VAL A 95 -6.26 -17.64 4.24
CA VAL A 95 -6.59 -17.56 5.67
C VAL A 95 -8.12 -17.65 5.90
N SER A 96 -8.91 -17.03 5.00
CA SER A 96 -10.37 -17.05 5.09
C SER A 96 -10.93 -18.47 5.02
N ALA A 97 -10.36 -19.34 4.17
CA ALA A 97 -10.74 -20.75 4.10
C ALA A 97 -10.19 -21.58 5.26
N GLY A 98 -8.93 -21.33 5.66
CA GLY A 98 -8.23 -22.13 6.68
C GLY A 98 -8.64 -21.84 8.11
N CYS A 99 -8.87 -20.57 8.44
CA CYS A 99 -9.17 -20.10 9.81
C CYS A 99 -10.58 -19.50 9.95
N GLY A 100 -11.17 -19.07 8.82
CA GLY A 100 -12.44 -18.35 8.80
C GLY A 100 -12.28 -16.86 8.46
N THR A 101 -13.37 -16.28 7.94
CA THR A 101 -13.41 -14.91 7.40
C THR A 101 -13.01 -13.86 8.44
N LEU A 102 -13.44 -13.98 9.69
CA LEU A 102 -13.07 -13.04 10.76
C LEU A 102 -11.55 -12.90 10.90
N HIS A 103 -10.82 -14.01 10.76
CA HIS A 103 -9.36 -14.04 10.90
C HIS A 103 -8.67 -13.26 9.77
N ALA A 104 -9.13 -13.46 8.52
CA ALA A 104 -8.64 -12.73 7.36
C ALA A 104 -8.98 -11.24 7.45
N ASP A 105 -10.23 -10.91 7.81
CA ASP A 105 -10.69 -9.52 7.93
C ASP A 105 -9.94 -8.75 9.01
N VAL A 106 -9.65 -9.37 10.16
CA VAL A 106 -8.86 -8.75 11.23
C VAL A 106 -7.46 -8.40 10.72
N LEU A 107 -6.79 -9.29 9.97
CA LEU A 107 -5.48 -9.00 9.39
C LEU A 107 -5.59 -7.90 8.33
N TRP A 108 -6.62 -7.92 7.48
CA TRP A 108 -6.85 -6.90 6.48
C TRP A 108 -6.99 -5.51 7.11
N TRP A 109 -7.95 -5.34 8.04
CA TRP A 109 -8.17 -4.06 8.70
C TRP A 109 -6.97 -3.58 9.51
N ARG A 110 -6.22 -4.50 10.12
CA ARG A 110 -5.08 -4.16 10.97
C ARG A 110 -3.84 -3.75 10.19
N TYR A 111 -3.57 -4.36 9.01
CA TYR A 111 -2.32 -4.20 8.29
C TYR A 111 -2.46 -3.50 6.94
N LEU A 112 -3.52 -3.74 6.18
CA LEU A 112 -3.72 -3.08 4.89
C LEU A 112 -4.39 -1.72 5.06
N ASP A 113 -5.36 -1.61 5.97
CA ASP A 113 -6.03 -0.34 6.29
C ASP A 113 -5.35 0.43 7.45
N ASP A 114 -4.40 -0.20 8.14
CA ASP A 114 -3.69 0.34 9.32
C ASP A 114 -4.60 0.81 10.46
N SER A 115 -5.77 0.21 10.60
CA SER A 115 -6.79 0.59 11.58
C SER A 115 -6.38 0.24 13.02
N PRO A 116 -6.64 1.12 14.00
CA PRO A 116 -6.44 0.80 15.41
C PRO A 116 -7.44 -0.25 15.91
N TRP A 117 -7.06 -1.04 16.92
CA TRP A 117 -7.86 -2.16 17.43
C TRP A 117 -9.31 -1.83 17.75
N LYS A 118 -9.59 -0.64 18.27
CA LYS A 118 -10.96 -0.20 18.56
C LYS A 118 -11.80 -0.08 17.29
N GLN A 119 -11.20 0.42 16.21
CA GLN A 119 -11.87 0.56 14.91
C GLN A 119 -12.08 -0.80 14.27
N VAL A 120 -11.07 -1.68 14.26
CA VAL A 120 -11.18 -3.07 13.79
C VAL A 120 -12.36 -3.79 14.47
N ALA A 121 -12.42 -3.72 15.81
CA ALA A 121 -13.48 -4.34 16.58
C ALA A 121 -14.88 -3.75 16.24
N SER A 122 -14.97 -2.43 16.08
CA SER A 122 -16.21 -1.74 15.72
C SER A 122 -16.73 -2.15 14.34
N VAL A 123 -15.86 -2.18 13.33
CA VAL A 123 -16.23 -2.53 11.95
C VAL A 123 -16.65 -3.99 11.85
N LEU A 124 -15.95 -4.88 12.54
CA LEU A 124 -16.22 -6.33 12.51
C LEU A 124 -17.34 -6.77 13.49
N GLY A 125 -17.92 -5.83 14.23
CA GLY A 125 -18.99 -6.15 15.19
C GLY A 125 -18.55 -7.11 16.31
N SER A 126 -17.25 -7.06 16.67
CA SER A 126 -16.62 -7.99 17.62
C SER A 126 -15.94 -7.24 18.77
N SER A 127 -15.56 -7.97 19.84
CA SER A 127 -14.76 -7.38 20.90
C SER A 127 -13.28 -7.24 20.48
N VAL A 128 -12.57 -6.25 21.06
CA VAL A 128 -11.12 -6.10 20.85
C VAL A 128 -10.37 -7.38 21.24
N THR A 129 -10.81 -8.05 22.30
CA THR A 129 -10.20 -9.32 22.76
C THR A 129 -10.39 -10.42 21.72
N THR A 130 -11.60 -10.55 21.16
CA THR A 130 -11.90 -11.51 20.09
C THR A 130 -11.07 -11.22 18.84
N CYS A 131 -10.96 -9.96 18.42
CA CYS A 131 -10.14 -9.58 17.28
C CYS A 131 -8.66 -9.91 17.49
N ARG A 132 -8.11 -9.66 18.67
CA ARG A 132 -6.73 -10.01 19.00
C ARG A 132 -6.51 -11.54 19.01
N ALA A 133 -7.42 -12.29 19.54
CA ALA A 133 -7.34 -13.75 19.52
C ALA A 133 -7.38 -14.29 18.08
N ALA A 134 -8.27 -13.78 17.24
CA ALA A 134 -8.34 -14.12 15.82
C ALA A 134 -7.07 -13.74 15.06
N HIS A 135 -6.53 -12.55 15.32
CA HIS A 135 -5.24 -12.10 14.77
C HIS A 135 -4.09 -13.07 15.09
N ASP A 136 -3.92 -13.41 16.38
CA ASP A 136 -2.81 -14.28 16.81
C ASP A 136 -2.98 -15.72 16.28
N ALA A 137 -4.22 -16.20 16.17
CA ALA A 137 -4.52 -17.48 15.56
C ALA A 137 -4.22 -17.50 14.05
N ALA A 138 -4.58 -16.43 13.33
CA ALA A 138 -4.29 -16.30 11.90
C ALA A 138 -2.78 -16.26 11.61
N LEU A 139 -2.01 -15.46 12.36
CA LEU A 139 -0.56 -15.40 12.19
C LEU A 139 0.10 -16.76 12.44
N ARG A 140 -0.34 -17.48 13.48
CA ARG A 140 0.17 -18.81 13.78
C ARG A 140 -0.13 -19.80 12.66
N TRP A 141 -1.37 -19.79 12.14
CA TRP A 141 -1.76 -20.65 11.02
C TRP A 141 -0.89 -20.38 9.77
N ILE A 142 -0.59 -19.11 9.47
CA ILE A 142 0.26 -18.74 8.34
C ILE A 142 1.69 -19.26 8.55
N ASP A 143 2.25 -19.11 9.75
CA ASP A 143 3.58 -19.63 10.07
C ASP A 143 3.66 -21.16 9.95
N GLU A 144 2.63 -21.87 10.39
CA GLU A 144 2.53 -23.33 10.32
C GLU A 144 2.26 -23.85 8.90
N SER A 145 1.55 -23.09 8.07
CA SER A 145 1.20 -23.49 6.69
C SER A 145 2.37 -23.43 5.71
N GLY A 146 3.45 -22.72 6.05
CA GLY A 146 4.62 -22.54 5.18
C GLY A 146 4.35 -21.67 3.94
N THR A 147 3.24 -20.93 3.88
CA THR A 147 2.85 -20.11 2.72
C THR A 147 3.78 -18.91 2.46
N LEU A 148 4.66 -18.60 3.41
CA LEU A 148 5.63 -17.49 3.32
C LEU A 148 7.06 -17.94 3.01
N PHE A 149 7.27 -19.13 2.40
CA PHE A 149 8.61 -19.70 2.17
C PHE A 149 9.53 -18.79 1.35
N ASP A 150 9.00 -18.01 0.40
CA ASP A 150 9.72 -17.08 -0.47
C ASP A 150 9.64 -15.60 -0.03
N ALA A 151 8.94 -15.30 1.05
CA ALA A 151 8.72 -13.92 1.51
C ALA A 151 10.02 -13.19 1.88
N ALA A 152 11.02 -13.90 2.39
CA ALA A 152 12.31 -13.32 2.73
C ALA A 152 13.10 -12.86 1.49
N GLU A 153 13.05 -13.64 0.39
CA GLU A 153 13.69 -13.28 -0.88
C GLU A 153 13.00 -12.09 -1.54
N MET A 154 11.67 -12.08 -1.50
CA MET A 154 10.88 -10.95 -1.97
C MET A 154 11.20 -9.66 -1.21
N TYR A 155 11.28 -9.72 0.12
CA TYR A 155 11.66 -8.58 0.94
C TYR A 155 13.05 -8.06 0.59
N ALA A 156 14.02 -8.94 0.43
CA ALA A 156 15.38 -8.57 0.03
C ALA A 156 15.43 -7.90 -1.35
N SER A 157 14.61 -8.37 -2.30
CA SER A 157 14.47 -7.76 -3.63
C SER A 157 13.80 -6.39 -3.56
N TYR A 158 12.74 -6.27 -2.79
CA TYR A 158 12.01 -5.00 -2.59
C TYR A 158 12.92 -3.90 -2.00
N ILE A 159 13.70 -4.22 -0.97
CA ILE A 159 14.63 -3.23 -0.37
C ILE A 159 15.70 -2.77 -1.36
N LYS A 160 16.17 -3.65 -2.25
CA LYS A 160 17.15 -3.27 -3.29
C LYS A 160 16.56 -2.38 -4.39
N SER A 161 15.26 -2.42 -4.61
CA SER A 161 14.58 -1.61 -5.64
C SER A 161 14.18 -0.21 -5.16
N ARG A 162 14.35 0.09 -3.88
CA ARG A 162 14.06 1.38 -3.22
C ARG A 162 15.28 2.28 -3.11
#